data_6f8a909e2ca1be54d7d1514628c83fbf
#
_entry.id   6f8a909e2ca1be54d7d1514628c83fbf
#
_cell.length_a   1.000
_cell.length_b   1.000
_cell.length_c   1.000
_cell.angle_alpha   90.00
_cell.angle_beta   90.00
_cell.angle_gamma   90.00
#
_symmetry.space_group_name_H-M   'P 1'
#
loop_
_entity.id
_entity.type
_entity.pdbx_description
1 polymer ?
#
loop_
_entity_poly.entity_id
_entity_poly.type
_entity_poly.pdbx_seq_one_letter_code
_entity_poly.pdbx_strand_id
1 'polypeptide(L)'
;WERKWAEFLGGDKVKAQRNPVTGRHSGDVPDVETIKFAAEVKAGKVVSARTLKAVEQARKAGIATNKIPIVCQTHKVNDKVAKHLVTMELETFLNITKHIRKEEMRIKASLDSTIQINL
;
A
#
# COMPACT_ATOMS: atom_id res chain seq x y z
N TRP A 1 7.26 0.86 11.93
CA TRP A 1 6.86 1.34 10.60
C TRP A 1 5.43 0.97 10.21
N GLU A 2 4.91 -0.16 10.67
CA GLU A 2 3.52 -0.55 10.40
C GLU A 2 2.52 0.50 10.88
N ARG A 3 2.74 1.06 12.08
CA ARG A 3 1.87 2.11 12.63
C ARG A 3 1.90 3.39 11.78
N LYS A 4 3.08 3.79 11.29
CA LYS A 4 3.21 4.94 10.38
C LYS A 4 2.49 4.70 9.07
N TRP A 5 2.62 3.50 8.49
CA TRP A 5 1.91 3.16 7.27
C TRP A 5 0.40 3.10 7.47
N ALA A 6 -0.07 2.65 8.63
CA ALA A 6 -1.48 2.73 8.99
C ALA A 6 -1.97 4.19 8.95
N GLU A 7 -1.20 5.12 9.49
CA GLU A 7 -1.52 6.55 9.44
C GLU A 7 -1.53 7.07 8.00
N PHE A 8 -0.50 6.77 7.20
CA PHE A 8 -0.41 7.21 5.80
C PHE A 8 -1.59 6.74 4.96
N LEU A 9 -2.05 5.51 5.18
CA LEU A 9 -3.13 4.90 4.41
C LEU A 9 -4.52 5.15 5.01
N GLY A 10 -4.58 5.69 6.21
CA GLY A 10 -5.85 5.90 6.92
C GLY A 10 -6.49 4.60 7.39
N GLY A 11 -5.68 3.62 7.74
CA GLY A 11 -6.13 2.31 8.19
C GLY A 11 -5.60 1.94 9.56
N ASP A 12 -5.70 0.68 9.88
CA ASP A 12 -5.31 0.13 11.16
C ASP A 12 -4.20 -0.90 11.01
N LYS A 13 -3.26 -0.89 11.97
CA LYS A 13 -2.29 -1.96 12.10
C LYS A 13 -3.02 -3.23 12.52
N VAL A 14 -2.83 -4.31 11.77
CA VAL A 14 -3.44 -5.59 12.06
C VAL A 14 -2.57 -6.33 13.06
N LYS A 15 -3.16 -6.77 14.17
CA LYS A 15 -2.50 -7.66 15.11
C LYS A 15 -2.54 -9.06 14.52
N ALA A 16 -1.37 -9.60 14.18
CA ALA A 16 -1.26 -10.96 13.74
C ALA A 16 -1.70 -11.89 14.86
N GLN A 17 -2.73 -12.67 14.63
CA GLN A 17 -3.17 -13.69 15.57
C GLN A 17 -2.37 -14.97 15.33
N ARG A 18 -1.78 -15.49 16.39
CA ARG A 18 -1.14 -16.80 16.31
C ARG A 18 -2.20 -17.87 16.11
N ASN A 19 -1.93 -18.78 15.17
CA ASN A 19 -2.75 -19.97 15.04
C ASN A 19 -2.63 -20.78 16.34
N PRO A 20 -3.73 -21.05 17.05
CA PRO A 20 -3.67 -21.75 18.33
C PRO A 20 -3.15 -23.20 18.22
N VAL A 21 -3.24 -23.80 17.04
CA VAL A 21 -2.80 -25.18 16.80
C VAL A 21 -1.30 -25.25 16.47
N THR A 22 -0.81 -24.33 15.63
CA THR A 22 0.59 -24.37 15.15
C THR A 22 1.50 -23.35 15.82
N GLY A 23 0.96 -22.40 16.56
CA GLY A 23 1.71 -21.28 17.13
C GLY A 23 2.26 -20.29 16.09
N ARG A 24 1.87 -20.43 14.83
CA ARG A 24 2.31 -19.58 13.73
C ARG A 24 1.29 -18.47 13.47
N HIS A 25 1.77 -17.33 12.96
CA HIS A 25 0.90 -16.28 12.46
C HIS A 25 0.19 -16.75 11.19
N SER A 26 -1.06 -16.33 11.01
CA SER A 26 -1.77 -16.57 9.75
C SER A 26 -1.06 -15.82 8.63
N GLY A 27 -0.69 -16.53 7.55
CA GLY A 27 -0.04 -15.94 6.36
C GLY A 27 -0.97 -15.06 5.53
N ASP A 28 -2.27 -15.10 5.81
CA ASP A 28 -3.29 -14.36 5.05
C ASP A 28 -3.64 -13.02 5.68
N VAL A 29 -2.97 -12.63 6.76
CA VAL A 29 -3.25 -11.38 7.47
C VAL A 29 -2.28 -10.30 6.99
N PRO A 30 -2.78 -9.16 6.48
CA PRO A 30 -1.91 -8.04 6.10
C PRO A 30 -1.33 -7.35 7.33
N ASP A 31 -0.21 -6.65 7.17
CA ASP A 31 0.39 -5.85 8.25
C ASP A 31 -0.45 -4.61 8.58
N VAL A 32 -1.03 -4.00 7.55
CA VAL A 32 -1.90 -2.84 7.65
C VAL A 32 -3.11 -3.06 6.76
N GLU A 33 -4.27 -2.69 7.26
CA GLU A 33 -5.53 -2.86 6.53
C GLU A 33 -6.37 -1.59 6.57
N THR A 34 -6.93 -1.23 5.42
CA THR A 34 -8.03 -0.28 5.29
C THR A 34 -9.24 -1.03 4.72
N ILE A 35 -10.35 -0.36 4.49
CA ILE A 35 -11.52 -0.98 3.86
C ILE A 35 -11.19 -1.55 2.48
N LYS A 36 -10.31 -0.86 1.72
CA LYS A 36 -10.00 -1.22 0.32
C LYS A 36 -8.59 -1.79 0.13
N PHE A 37 -7.68 -1.59 1.08
CA PHE A 37 -6.29 -1.99 0.92
C PHE A 37 -5.84 -2.98 1.99
N ALA A 38 -5.08 -3.97 1.54
CA ALA A 38 -4.30 -4.85 2.41
C ALA A 38 -2.82 -4.59 2.10
N ALA A 39 -2.05 -4.18 3.10
CA ALA A 39 -0.67 -3.77 2.90
C ALA A 39 0.31 -4.63 3.67
N GLU A 40 1.37 -5.05 2.98
CA GLU A 40 2.58 -5.61 3.59
C GLU A 40 3.57 -4.47 3.80
N VAL A 41 4.16 -4.38 4.97
CA VAL A 41 5.11 -3.33 5.33
C VAL A 41 6.50 -3.91 5.47
N LYS A 42 7.42 -3.38 4.68
CA LYS A 42 8.85 -3.70 4.76
C LYS A 42 9.63 -2.42 5.00
N ALA A 43 10.57 -2.46 5.92
CA ALA A 43 11.42 -1.33 6.25
C ALA A 43 12.89 -1.73 6.13
N GLY A 44 13.78 -0.73 6.08
CA GLY A 44 15.20 -0.93 5.92
C GLY A 44 15.66 -0.72 4.48
N LYS A 45 16.71 -1.41 4.06
CA LYS A 45 17.29 -1.28 2.71
C LYS A 45 16.61 -2.24 1.73
N VAL A 46 15.28 -2.16 1.61
CA VAL A 46 14.49 -3.09 0.79
C VAL A 46 14.30 -2.63 -0.66
N VAL A 47 14.59 -1.36 -0.94
CA VAL A 47 14.49 -0.81 -2.29
C VAL A 47 15.89 -0.62 -2.85
N SER A 48 16.15 -1.18 -4.03
CA SER A 48 17.48 -1.08 -4.66
C SER A 48 17.79 0.34 -5.09
N ALA A 49 19.09 0.67 -5.16
CA ALA A 49 19.55 1.97 -5.66
C ALA A 49 19.11 2.22 -7.10
N ARG A 50 19.04 1.16 -7.91
CA ARG A 50 18.55 1.23 -9.29
C ARG A 50 17.08 1.64 -9.34
N THR A 51 16.24 1.09 -8.47
CA THR A 51 14.83 1.46 -8.38
C THR A 51 14.68 2.90 -7.92
N LEU A 52 15.43 3.33 -6.90
CA LEU A 52 15.39 4.70 -6.41
C LEU A 52 15.78 5.70 -7.50
N LYS A 53 16.79 5.38 -8.29
CA LYS A 53 17.19 6.20 -9.43
C LYS A 53 16.10 6.29 -10.49
N ALA A 54 15.44 5.17 -10.78
CA ALA A 54 14.32 5.13 -11.74
C ALA A 54 13.14 5.97 -11.25
N VAL A 55 12.82 5.91 -9.96
CA VAL A 55 11.76 6.73 -9.34
C VAL A 55 12.07 8.21 -9.51
N GLU A 56 13.33 8.64 -9.28
CA GLU A 56 13.72 10.03 -9.46
C GLU A 56 13.64 10.46 -10.94
N GLN A 57 14.04 9.61 -11.86
CA GLN A 57 13.88 9.87 -13.30
C GLN A 57 12.40 10.00 -13.69
N ALA A 58 11.53 9.14 -13.17
CA ALA A 58 10.10 9.20 -13.41
C ALA A 58 9.50 10.50 -12.85
N ARG A 59 9.94 10.94 -11.66
CA ARG A 59 9.52 12.20 -11.06
C ARG A 59 9.83 13.39 -11.97
N LYS A 60 11.05 13.47 -12.47
CA LYS A 60 11.46 14.54 -13.38
C LYS A 60 10.66 14.54 -14.68
N ALA A 61 10.46 13.37 -15.25
CA ALA A 61 9.66 13.21 -16.48
C ALA A 61 8.19 13.60 -16.23
N GLY A 62 7.63 13.24 -15.09
CA GLY A 62 6.27 13.59 -14.70
C GLY A 62 6.08 15.10 -14.56
N ILE A 63 7.03 15.79 -13.94
CA ILE A 63 7.01 17.25 -13.81
C ILE A 63 7.09 17.89 -15.19
N ALA A 64 8.03 17.45 -16.03
CA ALA A 64 8.24 18.02 -17.37
C ALA A 64 7.02 17.85 -18.30
N THR A 65 6.27 16.77 -18.13
CA THR A 65 5.13 16.43 -19.00
C THR A 65 3.77 16.64 -18.35
N ASN A 66 3.74 17.04 -17.08
CA ASN A 66 2.53 17.14 -16.27
C ASN A 66 1.73 15.82 -16.25
N LYS A 67 2.46 14.73 -16.02
CA LYS A 67 1.90 13.37 -15.98
C LYS A 67 2.28 12.67 -14.69
N ILE A 68 1.58 11.58 -14.41
CA ILE A 68 1.76 10.79 -13.20
C ILE A 68 3.05 9.96 -13.31
N PRO A 69 4.02 10.13 -12.37
CA PRO A 69 5.28 9.40 -12.42
C PRO A 69 5.12 7.99 -11.85
N ILE A 70 5.38 6.99 -12.68
CA ILE A 70 5.41 5.58 -12.29
C ILE A 70 6.64 4.90 -12.84
N VAL A 71 7.10 3.86 -12.15
CA VAL A 71 8.18 2.99 -12.63
C VAL A 71 7.60 1.61 -12.91
N CYS A 72 7.78 1.15 -14.12
CA CYS A 72 7.32 -0.18 -14.54
C CYS A 72 8.52 -1.13 -14.54
N GLN A 73 8.41 -2.21 -13.78
CA GLN A 73 9.49 -3.16 -13.61
C GLN A 73 9.05 -4.57 -13.97
N THR A 74 9.90 -5.27 -14.69
CA THR A 74 9.68 -6.69 -15.01
C THR A 74 10.78 -7.51 -14.37
N HIS A 75 10.40 -8.43 -13.50
CA HIS A 75 11.33 -9.36 -12.87
C HIS A 75 11.43 -10.65 -13.69
N LYS A 76 12.66 -11.03 -14.03
CA LYS A 76 12.93 -12.25 -14.78
C LYS A 76 13.75 -13.23 -13.95
N VAL A 77 13.45 -14.50 -14.10
CA VAL A 77 14.22 -15.62 -13.55
C VAL A 77 14.56 -16.54 -14.69
N ASN A 78 15.85 -16.81 -14.94
CA ASN A 78 16.31 -17.64 -16.07
C ASN A 78 15.72 -17.18 -17.41
N ASP A 79 15.75 -15.85 -17.66
CA ASP A 79 15.20 -15.20 -18.86
C ASP A 79 13.69 -15.35 -19.06
N LYS A 80 12.99 -15.91 -18.09
CA LYS A 80 11.53 -16.01 -18.09
C LYS A 80 10.94 -14.93 -17.20
N VAL A 81 9.84 -14.34 -17.66
CA VAL A 81 9.11 -13.34 -16.87
C VAL A 81 8.45 -14.03 -15.68
N ALA A 82 8.82 -13.60 -14.47
CA ALA A 82 8.22 -14.07 -13.23
C ALA A 82 7.15 -13.10 -12.71
N LYS A 83 7.37 -11.78 -12.87
CA LYS A 83 6.46 -10.78 -12.31
C LYS A 83 6.61 -9.41 -12.97
N HIS A 84 5.48 -8.71 -13.09
CA HIS A 84 5.44 -7.30 -13.45
C HIS A 84 5.01 -6.48 -12.24
N LEU A 85 5.70 -5.39 -11.95
CA LEU A 85 5.42 -4.51 -10.83
C LEU A 85 5.33 -3.06 -11.29
N VAL A 86 4.49 -2.28 -10.64
CA VAL A 86 4.47 -0.82 -10.76
C VAL A 86 4.92 -0.25 -9.43
N THR A 87 5.93 0.64 -9.47
CA THR A 87 6.46 1.31 -8.29
C THR A 87 6.23 2.81 -8.41
N MET A 88 5.83 3.44 -7.32
CA MET A 88 5.63 4.88 -7.25
C MET A 88 5.90 5.38 -5.84
N GLU A 89 6.12 6.69 -5.71
CA GLU A 89 6.25 7.29 -4.40
C GLU A 89 4.91 7.35 -3.69
N LEU A 90 4.94 7.41 -2.36
CA LEU A 90 3.74 7.49 -1.53
C LEU A 90 2.83 8.66 -1.94
N GLU A 91 3.42 9.84 -2.17
CA GLU A 91 2.66 11.02 -2.58
C GLU A 91 1.86 10.78 -3.86
N THR A 92 2.50 10.17 -4.86
CA THR A 92 1.84 9.80 -6.12
C THR A 92 0.69 8.83 -5.87
N PHE A 93 0.93 7.80 -5.08
CA PHE A 93 -0.09 6.82 -4.70
C PHE A 93 -1.28 7.48 -4.00
N LEU A 94 -1.02 8.37 -3.04
CA LEU A 94 -2.08 9.09 -2.33
C LEU A 94 -2.91 9.96 -3.27
N ASN A 95 -2.28 10.59 -4.25
CA ASN A 95 -2.98 11.43 -5.22
C ASN A 95 -3.90 10.62 -6.15
N ILE A 96 -3.41 9.53 -6.72
CA ILE A 96 -4.21 8.72 -7.65
C ILE A 96 -5.29 7.91 -6.96
N THR A 97 -5.13 7.61 -5.67
CA THR A 97 -6.13 6.85 -4.87
C THR A 97 -7.02 7.74 -4.01
N LYS A 98 -6.96 9.04 -4.20
CA LYS A 98 -7.71 10.01 -3.39
C LYS A 98 -9.20 9.72 -3.34
N HIS A 99 -9.81 9.37 -4.47
CA HIS A 99 -11.23 9.03 -4.55
C HIS A 99 -11.58 7.76 -3.78
N ILE A 100 -10.68 6.78 -3.76
CA ILE A 100 -10.86 5.52 -3.01
C ILE A 100 -10.88 5.81 -1.51
N ARG A 101 -9.95 6.65 -1.04
CA ARG A 101 -9.88 7.01 0.39
C ARG A 101 -11.09 7.84 0.83
N LYS A 102 -11.59 8.72 -0.03
CA LYS A 102 -12.84 9.45 0.23
C LYS A 102 -14.02 8.49 0.38
N GLU A 103 -14.10 7.49 -0.47
CA GLU A 103 -15.13 6.47 -0.38
C GLU A 103 -15.02 5.64 0.89
N GLU A 104 -13.80 5.25 1.29
CA GLU A 104 -13.56 4.55 2.55
C GLU A 104 -14.06 5.37 3.75
N MET A 105 -13.74 6.67 3.77
CA MET A 105 -14.20 7.56 4.83
C MET A 105 -15.73 7.65 4.88
N ARG A 106 -16.37 7.72 3.72
CA ARG A 106 -17.84 7.73 3.60
C ARG A 106 -18.46 6.43 4.12
N ILE A 107 -17.89 5.29 3.75
CA ILE A 107 -18.34 3.97 4.21
C ILE A 107 -18.19 3.87 5.72
N LYS A 108 -17.04 4.28 6.26
CA LYS A 108 -16.75 4.25 7.70
C LYS A 108 -17.73 5.14 8.48
N ALA A 109 -18.00 6.35 8.01
CA ALA A 109 -18.96 7.24 8.63
C ALA A 109 -20.37 6.66 8.62
N SER A 110 -20.78 6.01 7.53
CA SER A 110 -22.08 5.33 7.42
C SER A 110 -22.20 4.18 8.41
N LEU A 111 -21.15 3.37 8.59
CA LEU A 111 -21.12 2.28 9.57
C LEU A 111 -21.20 2.82 11.00
N ASP A 112 -20.47 3.86 11.32
CA ASP A 112 -20.49 4.49 12.63
C ASP A 112 -21.88 5.06 12.95
N SER A 113 -22.53 5.71 11.97
CA SER A 113 -23.91 6.20 12.12
C SER A 113 -24.91 5.08 12.37
N THR A 114 -24.77 3.94 11.70
CA THR A 114 -25.62 2.78 11.88
C THR A 114 -25.46 2.20 13.30
N ILE A 115 -24.23 2.13 13.79
CA ILE A 115 -23.95 1.67 15.17
C ILE A 115 -24.61 2.61 16.19
N GLN A 116 -24.52 3.92 16.00
CA GLN A 116 -25.14 4.91 16.89
C GLN A 116 -26.65 4.81 16.92
N ILE A 117 -27.29 4.56 15.79
CA ILE A 117 -28.74 4.40 15.70
C ILE A 117 -29.21 3.13 16.45
N ASN A 118 -28.43 2.08 16.46
CA ASN A 118 -28.75 0.79 17.08
C ASN A 118 -28.44 0.74 18.58
N LEU A 119 -27.83 1.77 19.11
CA LEU A 119 -27.58 1.90 20.53
C LEU A 119 -28.77 2.55 21.25
#